data_610e461957d29a4ba0760586a0e481b2
#
_entry.id   610e461957d29a4ba0760586a0e481b2
#
_cell.length_a   1.000
_cell.length_b   1.000
_cell.length_c   1.000
_cell.angle_alpha   90.00
_cell.angle_beta   90.00
_cell.angle_gamma   90.00
#
_symmetry.space_group_name_H-M   'P 1'
#
loop_
_entity.id
_entity.type
_entity.pdbx_description
1 polymer ?
#
loop_
_entity_poly.entity_id
_entity_poly.type
_entity_poly.pdbx_seq_one_letter_code
_entity_poly.pdbx_strand_id
1 'polypeptide(L)'
;INYAEKVNDVVLHHVDGDIDLDKFVGKKVEGKIDWNRRITLARHHSATHLIVAAARKILGEHIWQAGAQKGVSRSRIDLSHYKRISQEELNEIEKLANEYVMDNIELDIKFYTRDEAESLYGFKLYQGGIVPGKSIRVVKIPGIDVQACAGTHVLRTGDIGPIKINKTERVQDGVERIDFSAGTAAVDSIQNENKLLRESSGIFKVD
;
A
#
# COMPACT_ATOMS: atom_id res chain seq x y z
N ILE A 1 21.26 9.64 7.03
CA ILE A 1 20.40 8.68 7.79
C ILE A 1 19.99 7.59 6.83
N ASN A 2 20.45 6.37 7.05
CA ASN A 2 20.16 5.23 6.18
C ASN A 2 18.91 4.49 6.60
N TYR A 3 18.65 4.47 7.88
CA TYR A 3 17.58 3.71 8.47
C TYR A 3 17.02 4.44 9.70
N ALA A 4 15.75 4.32 9.93
CA ALA A 4 15.09 4.79 11.13
C ALA A 4 14.14 3.69 11.64
N GLU A 5 14.15 3.47 12.93
CA GLU A 5 13.27 2.52 13.60
C GLU A 5 12.63 3.13 14.84
N LYS A 6 11.50 2.58 15.26
CA LYS A 6 10.82 2.99 16.48
C LYS A 6 11.01 1.92 17.55
N VAL A 7 11.64 2.32 18.66
CA VAL A 7 11.84 1.46 19.84
C VAL A 7 11.25 2.18 21.06
N ASN A 8 10.28 1.59 21.73
CA ASN A 8 9.63 2.15 22.92
C ASN A 8 9.21 3.62 22.76
N ASP A 9 8.52 3.95 21.66
CA ASP A 9 8.08 5.31 21.29
C ASP A 9 9.18 6.32 20.95
N VAL A 10 10.45 5.94 20.99
CA VAL A 10 11.58 6.75 20.53
C VAL A 10 11.93 6.35 19.09
N VAL A 11 12.11 7.33 18.21
CA VAL A 11 12.58 7.10 16.85
C VAL A 11 14.10 7.18 16.84
N LEU A 12 14.75 6.05 16.57
CA LEU A 12 16.19 5.95 16.40
C LEU A 12 16.56 6.20 14.94
N HIS A 13 17.49 7.10 14.71
CA HIS A 13 18.02 7.41 13.38
C HIS A 13 19.44 6.86 13.27
N HIS A 14 19.63 5.86 12.39
CA HIS A 14 20.96 5.31 12.11
C HIS A 14 21.69 6.18 11.11
N VAL A 15 22.84 6.72 11.52
CA VAL A 15 23.64 7.67 10.73
C VAL A 15 24.91 6.98 10.27
N ASP A 16 25.28 7.17 9.01
CA ASP A 16 26.57 6.71 8.49
C ASP A 16 27.69 7.69 8.77
N GLY A 17 28.91 7.14 8.86
CA GLY A 17 30.13 7.89 9.03
C GLY A 17 30.56 8.01 10.50
N ASP A 18 31.81 8.40 10.67
CA ASP A 18 32.40 8.67 11.99
C ASP A 18 31.97 10.08 12.44
N ILE A 19 30.72 10.19 12.89
CA ILE A 19 30.11 11.43 13.34
C ILE A 19 30.03 11.43 14.85
N ASP A 20 30.70 12.40 15.49
CA ASP A 20 30.54 12.65 16.92
C ASP A 20 29.14 13.24 17.22
N LEU A 21 28.19 12.36 17.53
CA LEU A 21 26.80 12.72 17.77
C LEU A 21 26.62 13.60 19.02
N ASP A 22 27.53 13.54 19.98
CA ASP A 22 27.46 14.35 21.21
C ASP A 22 27.52 15.84 20.90
N LYS A 23 28.18 16.21 19.81
CA LYS A 23 28.24 17.62 19.34
C LYS A 23 26.93 18.20 18.90
N PHE A 24 25.92 17.34 18.64
CA PHE A 24 24.59 17.75 18.17
C PHE A 24 23.54 17.77 19.29
N VAL A 25 23.87 17.26 20.46
CA VAL A 25 22.95 17.28 21.59
C VAL A 25 22.53 18.71 21.92
N GLY A 26 21.23 18.97 21.98
CA GLY A 26 20.66 20.29 22.25
C GLY A 26 20.77 21.32 21.12
N LYS A 27 21.33 20.95 19.96
CA LYS A 27 21.41 21.85 18.80
C LYS A 27 20.18 21.69 17.88
N LYS A 28 19.84 22.78 17.21
CA LYS A 28 18.84 22.79 16.16
C LYS A 28 19.47 22.13 14.90
N VAL A 29 18.76 21.15 14.36
CA VAL A 29 19.16 20.45 13.14
C VAL A 29 18.07 20.63 12.07
N GLU A 30 18.46 20.61 10.80
CA GLU A 30 17.55 20.60 9.66
C GLU A 30 17.41 19.18 9.14
N GLY A 31 16.16 18.69 9.06
CA GLY A 31 15.85 17.39 8.50
C GLY A 31 15.25 17.52 7.11
N LYS A 32 15.86 16.85 6.11
CA LYS A 32 15.34 16.80 4.74
C LYS A 32 14.90 15.38 4.39
N ILE A 33 13.62 15.25 4.03
CA ILE A 33 13.03 13.98 3.64
C ILE A 33 13.33 13.70 2.17
N ASP A 34 13.71 12.46 1.83
CA ASP A 34 13.67 11.98 0.44
C ASP A 34 12.20 11.92 -0.01
N TRP A 35 11.76 12.99 -0.68
CA TRP A 35 10.38 13.14 -1.10
C TRP A 35 9.95 12.12 -2.13
N ASN A 36 10.83 11.75 -3.06
CA ASN A 36 10.52 10.75 -4.08
C ASN A 36 10.25 9.39 -3.46
N ARG A 37 11.06 8.98 -2.52
CA ARG A 37 10.82 7.77 -1.74
C ARG A 37 9.54 7.86 -0.92
N ARG A 38 9.29 8.98 -0.25
CA ARG A 38 8.12 9.21 0.58
C ARG A 38 6.82 9.10 -0.22
N ILE A 39 6.73 9.81 -1.34
CA ILE A 39 5.51 9.79 -2.15
C ILE A 39 5.27 8.44 -2.83
N THR A 40 6.34 7.75 -3.25
CA THR A 40 6.23 6.41 -3.81
C THR A 40 5.65 5.42 -2.80
N LEU A 41 6.14 5.44 -1.56
CA LEU A 41 5.60 4.60 -0.49
C LEU A 41 4.15 4.96 -0.12
N ALA A 42 3.78 6.25 -0.14
CA ALA A 42 2.42 6.71 0.09
C ALA A 42 1.46 6.22 -1.01
N ARG A 43 1.88 6.27 -2.28
CA ARG A 43 1.14 5.72 -3.43
C ARG A 43 0.89 4.23 -3.28
N HIS A 44 1.93 3.45 -3.00
CA HIS A 44 1.80 2.01 -2.77
C HIS A 44 0.90 1.71 -1.57
N HIS A 45 0.97 2.51 -0.51
CA HIS A 45 0.12 2.31 0.66
C HIS A 45 -1.35 2.58 0.34
N SER A 46 -1.64 3.69 -0.33
CA SER A 46 -3.02 4.01 -0.72
C SER A 46 -3.56 3.03 -1.77
N ALA A 47 -2.71 2.58 -2.71
CA ALA A 47 -3.05 1.51 -3.65
C ALA A 47 -3.41 0.20 -2.94
N THR A 48 -2.76 -0.13 -1.81
CA THR A 48 -3.13 -1.32 -1.01
C THR A 48 -4.59 -1.26 -0.58
N HIS A 49 -5.07 -0.10 -0.11
CA HIS A 49 -6.48 0.08 0.30
C HIS A 49 -7.42 -0.12 -0.89
N LEU A 50 -7.11 0.44 -2.07
CA LEU A 50 -7.94 0.28 -3.27
C LEU A 50 -7.97 -1.18 -3.75
N ILE A 51 -6.83 -1.88 -3.73
CA ILE A 51 -6.76 -3.30 -4.11
C ILE A 51 -7.57 -4.16 -3.15
N VAL A 52 -7.49 -3.93 -1.83
CA VAL A 52 -8.30 -4.66 -0.83
C VAL A 52 -9.78 -4.41 -1.07
N ALA A 53 -10.18 -3.16 -1.29
CA ALA A 53 -11.58 -2.80 -1.56
C ALA A 53 -12.09 -3.45 -2.86
N ALA A 54 -11.30 -3.39 -3.95
CA ALA A 54 -11.62 -4.03 -5.21
C ALA A 54 -11.71 -5.55 -5.06
N ALA A 55 -10.72 -6.18 -4.39
CA ALA A 55 -10.75 -7.61 -4.13
C ALA A 55 -11.97 -8.03 -3.31
N ARG A 56 -12.35 -7.25 -2.30
CA ARG A 56 -13.58 -7.52 -1.52
C ARG A 56 -14.82 -7.41 -2.38
N LYS A 57 -14.88 -6.45 -3.27
CA LYS A 57 -16.02 -6.26 -4.19
C LYS A 57 -16.17 -7.41 -5.19
N ILE A 58 -15.07 -7.94 -5.69
CA ILE A 58 -15.02 -9.00 -6.72
C ILE A 58 -15.12 -10.40 -6.10
N LEU A 59 -14.33 -10.66 -5.05
CA LEU A 59 -14.19 -11.99 -4.46
C LEU A 59 -15.14 -12.25 -3.29
N GLY A 60 -15.65 -11.20 -2.64
CA GLY A 60 -16.61 -11.27 -1.54
C GLY A 60 -16.13 -10.69 -0.22
N GLU A 61 -17.05 -10.52 0.72
CA GLU A 61 -16.86 -9.86 2.02
C GLU A 61 -15.89 -10.59 2.98
N HIS A 62 -15.52 -11.84 2.67
CA HIS A 62 -14.53 -12.61 3.44
C HIS A 62 -13.08 -12.17 3.21
N ILE A 63 -12.86 -11.25 2.29
CA ILE A 63 -11.52 -10.72 1.99
C ILE A 63 -11.08 -9.78 3.12
N TRP A 64 -9.97 -10.17 3.78
CA TRP A 64 -9.29 -9.39 4.81
C TRP A 64 -7.81 -9.34 4.51
N GLN A 65 -7.16 -8.28 4.98
CA GLN A 65 -5.70 -8.19 4.93
C GLN A 65 -5.09 -9.12 5.97
N ALA A 66 -4.38 -10.16 5.53
CA ALA A 66 -3.60 -11.05 6.38
C ALA A 66 -2.16 -10.54 6.60
N GLY A 67 -1.66 -9.72 5.68
CA GLY A 67 -0.34 -9.10 5.77
C GLY A 67 -0.11 -8.10 4.65
N ALA A 68 0.90 -7.26 4.79
CA ALA A 68 1.29 -6.34 3.73
C ALA A 68 2.74 -5.86 3.91
N GLN A 69 3.42 -5.60 2.79
CA GLN A 69 4.73 -4.97 2.78
C GLN A 69 4.78 -3.93 1.67
N LYS A 70 5.28 -2.74 1.98
CA LYS A 70 5.43 -1.64 1.05
C LYS A 70 6.90 -1.46 0.68
N GLY A 71 7.17 -1.38 -0.62
CA GLY A 71 8.48 -1.08 -1.17
C GLY A 71 8.39 0.04 -2.20
N VAL A 72 9.53 0.50 -2.70
CA VAL A 72 9.57 1.59 -3.70
C VAL A 72 9.29 1.09 -5.12
N SER A 73 9.72 -0.11 -5.48
CA SER A 73 9.49 -0.70 -6.80
C SER A 73 8.26 -1.59 -6.84
N ARG A 74 8.02 -2.34 -5.75
CA ARG A 74 6.93 -3.29 -5.61
C ARG A 74 6.42 -3.31 -4.19
N SER A 75 5.15 -3.61 -4.05
CA SER A 75 4.48 -3.86 -2.78
C SER A 75 3.70 -5.15 -2.86
N ARG A 76 3.37 -5.72 -1.71
CA ARG A 76 2.54 -6.91 -1.63
C ARG A 76 1.45 -6.75 -0.59
N ILE A 77 0.34 -7.40 -0.88
CA ILE A 77 -0.78 -7.58 0.03
C ILE A 77 -1.13 -9.07 0.11
N ASP A 78 -1.27 -9.59 1.30
CA ASP A 78 -1.73 -10.93 1.57
C ASP A 78 -3.21 -10.85 1.98
N LEU A 79 -4.07 -11.56 1.27
CA LEU A 79 -5.51 -11.54 1.45
C LEU A 79 -6.00 -12.90 1.92
N SER A 80 -6.95 -12.92 2.87
CA SER A 80 -7.67 -14.14 3.21
C SER A 80 -8.54 -14.58 2.03
N HIS A 81 -8.27 -15.74 1.45
CA HIS A 81 -9.08 -16.31 0.38
C HIS A 81 -8.92 -17.83 0.31
N TYR A 82 -10.04 -18.55 0.17
CA TYR A 82 -10.09 -20.01 0.26
C TYR A 82 -9.65 -20.74 -1.02
N LYS A 83 -9.64 -20.06 -2.16
CA LYS A 83 -9.21 -20.60 -3.46
C LYS A 83 -8.15 -19.72 -4.11
N ARG A 84 -7.49 -20.23 -5.17
CA ARG A 84 -6.61 -19.40 -5.98
C ARG A 84 -7.44 -18.34 -6.72
N ILE A 85 -6.91 -17.11 -6.76
CA ILE A 85 -7.49 -16.03 -7.55
C ILE A 85 -7.18 -16.33 -9.02
N SER A 86 -8.20 -16.38 -9.86
CA SER A 86 -8.02 -16.60 -11.31
C SER A 86 -7.45 -15.36 -12.00
N GLN A 87 -6.96 -15.53 -13.23
CA GLN A 87 -6.44 -14.40 -14.00
C GLN A 87 -7.54 -13.40 -14.34
N GLU A 88 -8.76 -13.86 -14.59
CA GLU A 88 -9.93 -13.04 -14.85
C GLU A 88 -10.28 -12.19 -13.63
N GLU A 89 -10.35 -12.84 -12.44
CA GLU A 89 -10.59 -12.13 -11.16
C GLU A 89 -9.50 -11.09 -10.88
N LEU A 90 -8.22 -11.40 -11.16
CA LEU A 90 -7.12 -10.43 -11.02
C LEU A 90 -7.26 -9.24 -11.96
N ASN A 91 -7.63 -9.49 -13.21
CA ASN A 91 -7.83 -8.44 -14.20
C ASN A 91 -9.00 -7.51 -13.78
N GLU A 92 -10.07 -8.07 -13.23
CA GLU A 92 -11.19 -7.29 -12.70
C GLU A 92 -10.79 -6.47 -11.48
N ILE A 93 -10.00 -7.03 -10.55
CA ILE A 93 -9.48 -6.32 -9.39
C ILE A 93 -8.57 -5.16 -9.82
N GLU A 94 -7.63 -5.42 -10.75
CA GLU A 94 -6.72 -4.39 -11.28
C GLU A 94 -7.50 -3.26 -11.96
N LYS A 95 -8.49 -3.62 -12.80
CA LYS A 95 -9.34 -2.67 -13.50
C LYS A 95 -10.13 -1.81 -12.51
N LEU A 96 -10.82 -2.42 -11.56
CA LEU A 96 -11.64 -1.71 -10.58
C LEU A 96 -10.77 -0.81 -9.67
N ALA A 97 -9.59 -1.27 -9.25
CA ALA A 97 -8.67 -0.44 -8.49
C ALA A 97 -8.22 0.81 -9.27
N ASN A 98 -7.99 0.68 -10.59
CA ASN A 98 -7.66 1.81 -11.44
C ASN A 98 -8.89 2.72 -11.72
N GLU A 99 -10.10 2.21 -11.78
CA GLU A 99 -11.33 3.02 -11.82
C GLU A 99 -11.41 3.92 -10.59
N TYR A 100 -11.17 3.39 -9.39
CA TYR A 100 -11.11 4.18 -8.15
C TYR A 100 -10.00 5.24 -8.16
N VAL A 101 -8.87 4.98 -8.83
CA VAL A 101 -7.83 6.00 -9.05
C VAL A 101 -8.37 7.12 -9.94
N MET A 102 -9.03 6.78 -11.05
CA MET A 102 -9.57 7.76 -12.01
C MET A 102 -10.70 8.60 -11.42
N ASP A 103 -11.47 8.09 -10.47
CA ASP A 103 -12.52 8.83 -9.75
C ASP A 103 -11.96 9.98 -8.92
N ASN A 104 -10.67 10.00 -8.64
CA ASN A 104 -9.95 11.09 -7.97
C ASN A 104 -10.60 11.55 -6.66
N ILE A 105 -11.00 10.60 -5.82
CA ILE A 105 -11.72 10.83 -4.55
C ILE A 105 -10.75 11.36 -3.49
N GLU A 106 -11.17 12.37 -2.75
CA GLU A 106 -10.42 12.89 -1.61
C GLU A 106 -10.49 11.94 -0.41
N LEU A 107 -9.33 11.64 0.20
CA LEU A 107 -9.25 10.81 1.39
C LEU A 107 -9.64 11.62 2.63
N ASP A 108 -10.63 11.15 3.38
CA ASP A 108 -10.99 11.71 4.69
C ASP A 108 -10.16 11.01 5.78
N ILE A 109 -9.22 11.76 6.36
CA ILE A 109 -8.28 11.23 7.37
C ILE A 109 -8.50 11.96 8.67
N LYS A 110 -9.04 11.26 9.69
CA LYS A 110 -9.38 11.83 10.98
C LYS A 110 -8.97 10.94 12.13
N PHE A 111 -8.81 11.55 13.28
CA PHE A 111 -8.66 10.85 14.56
C PHE A 111 -10.01 10.77 15.27
N TYR A 112 -10.31 9.60 15.77
CA TYR A 112 -11.50 9.30 16.59
C TYR A 112 -11.08 8.64 17.88
N THR A 113 -11.92 8.70 18.91
CA THR A 113 -11.80 7.74 19.99
C THR A 113 -12.11 6.33 19.46
N ARG A 114 -11.63 5.28 20.12
CA ARG A 114 -11.92 3.90 19.71
C ARG A 114 -13.44 3.65 19.63
N ASP A 115 -14.15 4.03 20.67
CA ASP A 115 -15.60 3.79 20.78
C ASP A 115 -16.38 4.51 19.66
N GLU A 116 -16.00 5.75 19.31
CA GLU A 116 -16.59 6.48 18.19
C GLU A 116 -16.30 5.80 16.86
N ALA A 117 -15.04 5.40 16.62
CA ALA A 117 -14.66 4.75 15.38
C ALA A 117 -15.38 3.41 15.19
N GLU A 118 -15.44 2.59 16.25
CA GLU A 118 -16.13 1.30 16.22
C GLU A 118 -17.64 1.45 16.10
N SER A 119 -18.23 2.46 16.74
CA SER A 119 -19.66 2.78 16.57
C SER A 119 -20.03 3.20 15.15
N LEU A 120 -19.17 4.00 14.50
CA LEU A 120 -19.41 4.51 13.15
C LEU A 120 -19.15 3.48 12.05
N TYR A 121 -18.12 2.64 12.20
CA TYR A 121 -17.57 1.82 11.11
C TYR A 121 -17.52 0.32 11.42
N GLY A 122 -17.74 -0.06 12.69
CA GLY A 122 -17.65 -1.46 13.13
C GLY A 122 -16.24 -2.04 13.04
N PHE A 123 -16.15 -3.36 13.13
CA PHE A 123 -14.87 -4.08 13.11
C PHE A 123 -14.20 -4.12 11.74
N LYS A 124 -14.87 -3.69 10.67
CA LYS A 124 -14.26 -3.55 9.32
C LYS A 124 -13.07 -2.59 9.28
N LEU A 125 -12.94 -1.73 10.31
CA LEU A 125 -11.77 -0.87 10.50
C LEU A 125 -10.44 -1.64 10.61
N TYR A 126 -10.47 -2.84 11.18
CA TYR A 126 -9.27 -3.56 11.60
C TYR A 126 -8.77 -4.52 10.52
N GLN A 127 -8.21 -3.96 9.47
CA GLN A 127 -7.53 -4.73 8.43
C GLN A 127 -6.09 -5.03 8.89
N GLY A 128 -5.75 -6.31 9.08
CA GLY A 128 -4.42 -6.72 9.53
C GLY A 128 -4.18 -6.66 11.03
N GLY A 129 -5.23 -6.52 11.83
CA GLY A 129 -5.18 -6.59 13.30
C GLY A 129 -5.66 -5.33 14.02
N ILE A 130 -5.86 -5.45 15.32
CA ILE A 130 -6.33 -4.37 16.17
C ILE A 130 -5.24 -3.31 16.34
N VAL A 131 -5.56 -2.05 16.06
CA VAL A 131 -4.66 -0.92 16.29
C VAL A 131 -4.64 -0.59 17.79
N PRO A 132 -3.48 -0.52 18.45
CA PRO A 132 -3.41 -0.17 19.87
C PRO A 132 -3.74 1.30 20.13
N GLY A 133 -4.19 1.60 21.36
CA GLY A 133 -4.41 2.97 21.85
C GLY A 133 -5.89 3.36 21.96
N LYS A 134 -6.13 4.48 22.65
CA LYS A 134 -7.47 5.05 22.87
C LYS A 134 -7.94 5.92 21.69
N SER A 135 -6.98 6.47 20.94
CA SER A 135 -7.25 7.29 19.75
C SER A 135 -6.82 6.52 18.51
N ILE A 136 -7.69 6.42 17.55
CA ILE A 136 -7.50 5.68 16.28
C ILE A 136 -7.50 6.67 15.12
N ARG A 137 -6.46 6.62 14.30
CA ARG A 137 -6.44 7.33 13.02
C ARG A 137 -7.18 6.50 11.98
N VAL A 138 -8.27 7.04 11.47
CA VAL A 138 -9.11 6.42 10.43
C VAL A 138 -8.81 7.07 9.09
N VAL A 139 -8.56 6.25 8.09
CA VAL A 139 -8.43 6.63 6.68
C VAL A 139 -9.65 6.11 5.96
N LYS A 140 -10.48 7.04 5.47
CA LYS A 140 -11.69 6.73 4.73
C LYS A 140 -11.56 7.21 3.29
N ILE A 141 -11.86 6.33 2.37
CA ILE A 141 -12.04 6.64 0.94
C ILE A 141 -13.55 6.57 0.70
N PRO A 142 -14.26 7.72 0.63
CA PRO A 142 -15.71 7.76 0.58
C PRO A 142 -16.30 6.83 -0.50
N GLY A 143 -17.23 5.98 -0.11
CA GLY A 143 -17.89 5.02 -1.01
C GLY A 143 -17.07 3.77 -1.36
N ILE A 144 -15.80 3.69 -0.94
CA ILE A 144 -14.88 2.60 -1.33
C ILE A 144 -14.39 1.82 -0.12
N ASP A 145 -13.73 2.48 0.84
CA ASP A 145 -13.05 1.79 1.94
C ASP A 145 -12.94 2.65 3.20
N VAL A 146 -12.82 2.00 4.34
CA VAL A 146 -12.53 2.64 5.62
C VAL A 146 -11.67 1.73 6.48
N GLN A 147 -10.51 2.24 6.93
CA GLN A 147 -9.58 1.44 7.73
C GLN A 147 -8.93 2.29 8.84
N ALA A 148 -8.67 1.66 9.97
CA ALA A 148 -7.77 2.19 10.99
C ALA A 148 -6.33 2.02 10.50
N CYS A 149 -5.69 3.12 10.13
CA CYS A 149 -4.35 3.08 9.53
C CYS A 149 -3.50 4.28 9.95
N ALA A 150 -2.32 3.99 10.52
CA ALA A 150 -1.36 5.01 10.93
C ALA A 150 -0.36 5.40 9.82
N GLY A 151 -0.41 4.76 8.66
CA GLY A 151 0.56 4.94 7.60
C GLY A 151 0.41 6.26 6.83
N THR A 152 1.39 6.56 5.98
CA THR A 152 1.37 7.72 5.11
C THR A 152 0.57 7.43 3.85
N HIS A 153 -0.36 8.31 3.50
CA HIS A 153 -1.23 8.20 2.34
C HIS A 153 -1.09 9.42 1.43
N VAL A 154 -1.55 9.29 0.19
CA VAL A 154 -1.83 10.40 -0.70
C VAL A 154 -3.10 11.14 -0.25
N LEU A 155 -3.35 12.34 -0.78
CA LEU A 155 -4.55 13.12 -0.41
C LEU A 155 -5.77 12.74 -1.24
N ARG A 156 -5.56 12.32 -2.48
CA ARG A 156 -6.62 11.93 -3.42
C ARG A 156 -6.25 10.62 -4.09
N THR A 157 -7.26 9.82 -4.47
CA THR A 157 -7.00 8.54 -5.16
C THR A 157 -6.25 8.73 -6.48
N GLY A 158 -6.49 9.83 -7.19
CA GLY A 158 -5.78 10.20 -8.42
C GLY A 158 -4.27 10.41 -8.23
N ASP A 159 -3.82 10.81 -7.04
CA ASP A 159 -2.39 10.99 -6.74
C ASP A 159 -1.61 9.66 -6.71
N ILE A 160 -2.32 8.53 -6.66
CA ILE A 160 -1.71 7.19 -6.70
C ILE A 160 -1.05 6.96 -8.05
N GLY A 161 -1.69 7.39 -9.13
CA GLY A 161 -1.32 7.04 -10.50
C GLY A 161 -1.72 5.58 -10.82
N PRO A 162 -1.25 5.01 -11.94
CA PRO A 162 -1.64 3.67 -12.36
C PRO A 162 -1.25 2.61 -11.32
N ILE A 163 -2.08 1.58 -11.20
CA ILE A 163 -1.84 0.39 -10.41
C ILE A 163 -1.66 -0.78 -11.36
N LYS A 164 -0.58 -1.54 -11.21
CA LYS A 164 -0.29 -2.76 -11.95
C LYS A 164 -0.16 -3.94 -11.00
N ILE A 165 -0.99 -4.95 -11.17
CA ILE A 165 -0.83 -6.24 -10.49
C ILE A 165 0.21 -7.04 -11.29
N ASN A 166 1.32 -7.38 -10.65
CA ASN A 166 2.44 -8.07 -11.30
C ASN A 166 2.26 -9.59 -11.27
N LYS A 167 1.82 -10.13 -10.13
CA LYS A 167 1.56 -11.57 -9.97
C LYS A 167 0.69 -11.86 -8.75
N THR A 168 0.19 -13.09 -8.71
CA THR A 168 -0.41 -13.67 -7.50
C THR A 168 0.21 -15.00 -7.18
N GLU A 169 0.24 -15.36 -5.89
CA GLU A 169 0.71 -16.65 -5.42
C GLU A 169 0.01 -17.05 -4.12
N ARG A 170 -0.24 -18.35 -3.94
CA ARG A 170 -0.69 -18.88 -2.66
C ARG A 170 0.50 -18.96 -1.72
N VAL A 171 0.42 -18.28 -0.58
CA VAL A 171 1.46 -18.25 0.45
C VAL A 171 1.28 -19.40 1.45
N GLN A 172 0.03 -19.61 1.82
CA GLN A 172 -0.40 -20.70 2.69
C GLN A 172 -1.88 -20.99 2.47
N ASP A 173 -2.40 -22.02 3.11
CA ASP A 173 -3.81 -22.35 3.00
C ASP A 173 -4.68 -21.19 3.50
N GLY A 174 -5.64 -20.78 2.67
CA GLY A 174 -6.52 -19.65 2.95
C GLY A 174 -5.89 -18.25 2.79
N VAL A 175 -4.66 -18.13 2.25
CA VAL A 175 -4.00 -16.83 2.03
C VAL A 175 -3.40 -16.73 0.64
N GLU A 176 -3.92 -15.80 -0.14
CA GLU A 176 -3.42 -15.41 -1.46
C GLU A 176 -2.66 -14.09 -1.39
N ARG A 177 -1.49 -14.04 -2.02
CA ARG A 177 -0.66 -12.84 -2.14
C ARG A 177 -0.85 -12.21 -3.50
N ILE A 178 -1.00 -10.89 -3.51
CA ILE A 178 -0.94 -10.06 -4.71
C ILE A 178 0.29 -9.18 -4.61
N ASP A 179 1.22 -9.32 -5.56
CA ASP A 179 2.33 -8.40 -5.78
C ASP A 179 1.89 -7.33 -6.79
N PHE A 180 2.14 -6.08 -6.48
CA PHE A 180 1.71 -4.95 -7.31
C PHE A 180 2.70 -3.79 -7.26
N SER A 181 2.56 -2.89 -8.23
CA SER A 181 3.27 -1.61 -8.30
C SER A 181 2.26 -0.47 -8.48
N ALA A 182 2.61 0.74 -8.04
CA ALA A 182 1.75 1.92 -8.16
C ALA A 182 2.54 3.15 -8.60
N GLY A 183 1.88 4.07 -9.29
CA GLY A 183 2.47 5.30 -9.82
C GLY A 183 3.56 5.02 -10.85
N THR A 184 4.69 5.71 -10.77
CA THR A 184 5.82 5.52 -11.69
C THR A 184 6.36 4.09 -11.69
N ALA A 185 6.37 3.42 -10.55
CA ALA A 185 6.80 2.02 -10.47
C ALA A 185 5.89 1.07 -11.28
N ALA A 186 4.59 1.39 -11.40
CA ALA A 186 3.69 0.63 -12.27
C ALA A 186 4.00 0.87 -13.76
N VAL A 187 4.34 2.11 -14.13
CA VAL A 187 4.78 2.44 -15.50
C VAL A 187 6.05 1.67 -15.85
N ASP A 188 7.04 1.65 -14.94
CA ASP A 188 8.28 0.90 -15.14
C ASP A 188 8.00 -0.60 -15.30
N SER A 189 7.07 -1.16 -14.51
CA SER A 189 6.68 -2.58 -14.61
C SER A 189 6.07 -2.89 -15.98
N ILE A 190 5.12 -2.05 -16.46
CA ILE A 190 4.48 -2.19 -17.77
C ILE A 190 5.52 -2.08 -18.89
N GLN A 191 6.45 -1.12 -18.82
CA GLN A 191 7.49 -0.96 -19.81
C GLN A 191 8.43 -2.16 -19.87
N ASN A 192 8.79 -2.74 -18.72
CA ASN A 192 9.61 -3.93 -18.65
C ASN A 192 8.90 -5.16 -19.23
N GLU A 193 7.60 -5.36 -18.91
CA GLU A 193 6.80 -6.43 -19.51
C GLU A 193 6.75 -6.29 -21.05
N ASN A 194 6.47 -5.10 -21.54
CA ASN A 194 6.43 -4.83 -23.00
C ASN A 194 7.79 -5.06 -23.67
N LYS A 195 8.89 -4.70 -23.00
CA LYS A 195 10.24 -4.95 -23.49
C LYS A 195 10.50 -6.45 -23.64
N LEU A 196 10.19 -7.23 -22.60
CA LEU A 196 10.36 -8.69 -22.61
C LEU A 196 9.52 -9.35 -23.71
N LEU A 197 8.28 -8.90 -23.90
CA LEU A 197 7.41 -9.39 -24.98
C LEU A 197 8.02 -9.13 -26.35
N ARG A 198 8.51 -7.92 -26.63
CA ARG A 198 9.16 -7.55 -27.89
C ARG A 198 10.45 -8.35 -28.14
N GLU A 199 11.26 -8.53 -27.11
CA GLU A 199 12.49 -9.33 -27.20
C GLU A 199 12.17 -10.80 -27.51
N SER A 200 11.14 -11.36 -26.85
CA SER A 200 10.68 -12.73 -27.08
C SER A 200 10.10 -12.90 -28.48
N SER A 201 9.24 -11.98 -28.92
CA SER A 201 8.67 -11.95 -30.28
C SER A 201 9.78 -11.92 -31.34
N GLY A 202 10.81 -11.07 -31.13
CA GLY A 202 11.97 -11.01 -32.03
C GLY A 202 12.76 -12.33 -32.14
N ILE A 203 12.87 -13.09 -31.02
CA ILE A 203 13.53 -14.42 -31.03
C ILE A 203 12.70 -15.42 -31.84
N PHE A 204 11.38 -15.42 -31.65
CA PHE A 204 10.48 -16.35 -32.35
C PHE A 204 10.08 -15.89 -33.76
N LYS A 205 10.49 -14.68 -34.19
CA LYS A 205 10.13 -14.06 -35.45
C LYS A 205 8.61 -14.04 -35.69
N VAL A 206 7.85 -13.69 -34.66
CA VAL A 206 6.39 -13.48 -34.67
C VAL A 206 6.09 -12.04 -34.32
N ASP A 207 5.04 -11.46 -34.93
CA ASP A 207 4.56 -10.10 -34.65
C ASP A 207 3.67 -10.06 -33.39
#